data_c89635c2abc6d0149f399a64e7291d6a
#
_entry.id   c89635c2abc6d0149f399a64e7291d6a
#
_cell.length_a   1.000
_cell.length_b   1.000
_cell.length_c   1.000
_cell.angle_alpha   90.00
_cell.angle_beta   90.00
_cell.angle_gamma   90.00
#
_symmetry.space_group_name_H-M   'P 1'
#
loop_
_entity.id
_entity.type
_entity.pdbx_description
1 polymer ?
#
loop_
_entity_poly.entity_id
_entity_poly.type
_entity_poly.pdbx_seq_one_letter_code
_entity_poly.pdbx_strand_id
1 'polypeptide(L)'
;MFFKKRVSNAVKGNAIYMWNINPNEHKPVPMKNIFKNQEYFHYRIVNRSILENAVHEYADKKLLNLWAKIPWWIVKADLGRLIYVYLNGGFYFDVDCLVKKNFYHEVGESMVLFIEKRLSSTEKLGPREQKTEDRKLRIANYAFGTNQKKHQFIRKCIDECVLRLEIIFKEKLKEISEIDIVWLCGPDVVTSVYHDNNQNFSDIILLEKDYIKHQSFSGWRK
;
A
#
# COMPACT_ATOMS: atom_id res chain seq x y z
N MET A 1 8.86 39.58 24.09
CA MET A 1 8.08 39.64 22.84
C MET A 1 7.89 38.21 22.35
N PHE A 2 6.77 37.57 22.71
CA PHE A 2 6.48 36.19 22.36
C PHE A 2 5.92 36.16 20.94
N PHE A 3 6.69 35.65 19.98
CA PHE A 3 6.16 35.31 18.67
C PHE A 3 5.20 34.11 18.80
N LYS A 4 3.89 34.40 18.83
CA LYS A 4 2.88 33.37 18.56
C LYS A 4 3.13 32.86 17.13
N LYS A 5 3.70 31.64 16.99
CA LYS A 5 3.67 30.91 15.73
C LYS A 5 2.19 30.87 15.31
N ARG A 6 1.84 31.56 14.23
CA ARG A 6 0.57 31.36 13.54
C ARG A 6 0.56 29.91 13.11
N VAL A 7 -0.20 29.08 13.80
CA VAL A 7 -0.57 27.76 13.30
C VAL A 7 -1.43 28.04 12.08
N SER A 8 -0.85 27.96 10.89
CA SER A 8 -1.65 27.95 9.67
C SER A 8 -2.61 26.76 9.80
N ASN A 9 -3.92 27.01 9.64
CA ASN A 9 -4.91 25.94 9.48
C ASN A 9 -4.67 25.25 8.12
N ALA A 10 -3.50 24.61 7.96
CA ALA A 10 -3.19 23.87 6.78
C ALA A 10 -4.16 22.68 6.69
N VAL A 11 -4.80 22.53 5.55
CA VAL A 11 -5.66 21.39 5.27
C VAL A 11 -4.80 20.12 5.39
N LYS A 12 -5.25 19.18 6.23
CA LYS A 12 -4.55 17.90 6.44
C LYS A 12 -5.18 16.81 5.59
N GLY A 13 -4.33 15.94 5.06
CA GLY A 13 -4.76 14.71 4.39
C GLY A 13 -5.29 13.67 5.38
N ASN A 14 -5.83 12.58 4.84
CA ASN A 14 -6.27 11.43 5.62
C ASN A 14 -5.26 10.30 5.49
N ALA A 15 -4.58 9.96 6.58
CA ALA A 15 -3.69 8.81 6.68
C ALA A 15 -4.45 7.56 7.16
N ILE A 16 -4.19 6.44 6.51
CA ILE A 16 -4.80 5.14 6.78
C ILE A 16 -3.69 4.19 7.24
N TYR A 17 -3.90 3.57 8.41
CA TYR A 17 -3.00 2.57 8.98
C TYR A 17 -3.77 1.27 9.22
N MET A 18 -3.20 0.13 8.87
CA MET A 18 -3.80 -1.16 9.17
C MET A 18 -3.11 -1.80 10.36
N TRP A 19 -3.93 -2.35 11.29
CA TRP A 19 -3.43 -3.00 12.49
C TRP A 19 -4.39 -4.10 12.95
N ASN A 20 -3.84 -5.18 13.56
CA ASN A 20 -4.61 -6.34 14.00
C ASN A 20 -5.45 -6.98 12.87
N ILE A 21 -4.84 -7.13 11.71
CA ILE A 21 -5.45 -7.86 10.58
C ILE A 21 -5.31 -9.36 10.80
N ASN A 22 -4.19 -9.82 11.36
CA ASN A 22 -4.02 -11.22 11.76
C ASN A 22 -5.06 -11.57 12.84
N PRO A 23 -5.88 -12.61 12.62
CA PRO A 23 -6.93 -13.00 13.58
C PRO A 23 -6.39 -13.47 14.93
N ASN A 24 -5.14 -13.93 14.96
CA ASN A 24 -4.49 -14.48 16.15
C ASN A 24 -3.67 -13.41 16.91
N GLU A 25 -3.69 -12.17 16.47
CA GLU A 25 -2.95 -11.08 17.10
C GLU A 25 -3.87 -9.96 17.57
N HIS A 26 -3.73 -9.60 18.84
CA HIS A 26 -4.40 -8.46 19.46
C HIS A 26 -3.35 -7.63 20.20
N LYS A 27 -2.64 -6.77 19.46
CA LYS A 27 -1.57 -5.93 20.00
C LYS A 27 -2.01 -4.46 20.07
N PRO A 28 -1.54 -3.69 21.06
CA PRO A 28 -1.71 -2.24 21.04
C PRO A 28 -1.15 -1.62 19.77
N VAL A 29 -1.86 -0.63 19.24
CA VAL A 29 -1.38 0.09 18.04
C VAL A 29 -0.09 0.84 18.37
N PRO A 30 0.98 0.70 17.54
CA PRO A 30 2.24 1.41 17.78
C PRO A 30 2.14 2.88 17.38
N MET A 31 1.58 3.72 18.25
CA MET A 31 1.19 5.10 17.97
C MET A 31 2.34 6.07 17.72
N LYS A 32 3.60 5.71 17.98
CA LYS A 32 4.76 6.62 17.93
C LYS A 32 4.89 7.40 16.62
N ASN A 33 4.87 6.69 15.48
CA ASN A 33 4.99 7.34 14.16
C ASN A 33 3.66 7.96 13.73
N ILE A 34 2.55 7.31 14.07
CA ILE A 34 1.19 7.82 13.76
C ILE A 34 1.02 9.21 14.37
N PHE A 35 1.38 9.40 15.66
CA PHE A 35 1.30 10.72 16.30
C PHE A 35 2.23 11.75 15.66
N LYS A 36 3.41 11.37 15.20
CA LYS A 36 4.29 12.29 14.48
C LYS A 36 3.71 12.69 13.13
N ASN A 37 3.11 11.74 12.41
CA ASN A 37 2.49 11.99 11.12
C ASN A 37 1.23 12.87 11.23
N GLN A 38 0.64 13.03 12.43
CA GLN A 38 -0.47 13.96 12.67
C GLN A 38 -0.12 15.44 12.41
N GLU A 39 1.14 15.77 12.28
CA GLU A 39 1.54 17.10 11.81
C GLU A 39 0.95 17.39 10.43
N TYR A 40 0.87 16.39 9.56
CA TYR A 40 0.45 16.53 8.15
C TYR A 40 -0.89 15.87 7.84
N PHE A 41 -1.31 14.86 8.63
CA PHE A 41 -2.46 14.01 8.32
C PHE A 41 -3.36 13.80 9.54
N HIS A 42 -4.67 13.76 9.31
CA HIS A 42 -5.59 13.06 10.20
C HIS A 42 -5.39 11.57 10.02
N TYR A 43 -5.57 10.75 11.05
CA TYR A 43 -5.35 9.31 10.90
C TYR A 43 -6.61 8.49 11.15
N ARG A 44 -6.67 7.35 10.50
CA ARG A 44 -7.64 6.29 10.72
C ARG A 44 -6.92 4.97 10.88
N ILE A 45 -7.29 4.23 11.93
CA ILE A 45 -6.84 2.85 12.12
C ILE A 45 -7.89 1.92 11.55
N VAL A 46 -7.48 1.06 10.63
CA VAL A 46 -8.31 0.03 10.01
C VAL A 46 -7.91 -1.31 10.63
N ASN A 47 -8.81 -1.88 11.41
CA ASN A 47 -8.66 -3.22 11.94
C ASN A 47 -9.32 -4.25 11.00
N ARG A 48 -9.25 -5.53 11.38
CA ARG A 48 -9.80 -6.62 10.59
C ARG A 48 -11.28 -6.43 10.27
N SER A 49 -12.12 -6.07 11.24
CA SER A 49 -13.57 -5.92 11.02
C SER A 49 -13.88 -4.80 10.01
N ILE A 50 -13.20 -3.65 10.13
CA ILE A 50 -13.36 -2.53 9.18
C ILE A 50 -12.89 -2.95 7.78
N LEU A 51 -11.79 -3.71 7.69
CA LEU A 51 -11.27 -4.21 6.43
C LEU A 51 -12.23 -5.20 5.76
N GLU A 52 -12.75 -6.18 6.51
CA GLU A 52 -13.71 -7.16 5.98
C GLU A 52 -14.97 -6.46 5.45
N ASN A 53 -15.48 -5.44 6.15
CA ASN A 53 -16.62 -4.65 5.65
C ASN A 53 -16.29 -3.94 4.33
N ALA A 54 -15.12 -3.35 4.21
CA ALA A 54 -14.68 -2.71 2.97
C ALA A 54 -14.55 -3.72 1.81
N VAL A 55 -14.05 -4.92 2.10
CA VAL A 55 -13.97 -5.99 1.10
C VAL A 55 -15.37 -6.43 0.66
N HIS A 56 -16.31 -6.59 1.59
CA HIS A 56 -17.71 -6.93 1.25
C HIS A 56 -18.41 -5.83 0.45
N GLU A 57 -18.09 -4.56 0.69
CA GLU A 57 -18.61 -3.43 -0.10
C GLU A 57 -18.07 -3.44 -1.54
N TYR A 58 -16.78 -3.79 -1.71
CA TYR A 58 -16.10 -3.71 -2.99
C TYR A 58 -16.30 -4.93 -3.88
N ALA A 59 -16.26 -6.12 -3.28
CA ALA A 59 -16.05 -7.38 -3.98
C ALA A 59 -17.34 -7.94 -4.57
N ASP A 60 -17.23 -8.44 -5.79
CA ASP A 60 -18.24 -9.33 -6.36
C ASP A 60 -18.16 -10.74 -5.73
N LYS A 61 -19.09 -11.61 -6.12
CA LYS A 61 -19.14 -13.00 -5.63
C LYS A 61 -17.85 -13.78 -5.91
N LYS A 62 -17.18 -13.50 -7.04
CA LYS A 62 -15.94 -14.18 -7.43
C LYS A 62 -14.81 -13.79 -6.48
N LEU A 63 -14.62 -12.49 -6.24
CA LEU A 63 -13.61 -11.98 -5.33
C LEU A 63 -13.88 -12.38 -3.88
N LEU A 64 -15.14 -12.38 -3.41
CA LEU A 64 -15.48 -12.87 -2.08
C LEU A 64 -15.11 -14.34 -1.87
N ASN A 65 -15.38 -15.19 -2.87
CA ASN A 65 -14.99 -16.60 -2.83
C ASN A 65 -13.46 -16.77 -2.81
N LEU A 66 -12.74 -15.92 -3.55
CA LEU A 66 -11.28 -15.91 -3.54
C LEU A 66 -10.74 -15.45 -2.19
N TRP A 67 -11.25 -14.34 -1.66
CA TRP A 67 -10.88 -13.78 -0.37
C TRP A 67 -11.04 -14.78 0.79
N ALA A 68 -12.17 -15.50 0.80
CA ALA A 68 -12.41 -16.53 1.81
C ALA A 68 -11.36 -17.66 1.79
N LYS A 69 -10.82 -17.99 0.62
CA LYS A 69 -9.82 -19.05 0.42
C LYS A 69 -8.39 -18.61 0.79
N ILE A 70 -8.10 -17.31 0.91
CA ILE A 70 -6.76 -16.83 1.25
C ILE A 70 -6.47 -17.18 2.73
N PRO A 71 -5.51 -18.09 3.02
CA PRO A 71 -5.18 -18.44 4.39
C PRO A 71 -4.17 -17.46 5.01
N TRP A 72 -3.45 -16.70 4.19
CA TRP A 72 -2.35 -15.83 4.61
C TRP A 72 -2.87 -14.44 4.94
N TRP A 73 -2.86 -14.09 6.23
CA TRP A 73 -3.35 -12.79 6.69
C TRP A 73 -2.59 -11.61 6.09
N ILE A 74 -1.26 -11.78 5.80
CA ILE A 74 -0.46 -10.72 5.19
C ILE A 74 -0.92 -10.42 3.76
N VAL A 75 -1.26 -11.45 2.98
CA VAL A 75 -1.81 -11.29 1.63
C VAL A 75 -3.18 -10.57 1.68
N LYS A 76 -4.00 -10.91 2.69
CA LYS A 76 -5.25 -10.18 2.94
C LYS A 76 -5.00 -8.72 3.31
N ALA A 77 -3.99 -8.43 4.12
CA ALA A 77 -3.63 -7.06 4.46
C ALA A 77 -3.17 -6.28 3.22
N ASP A 78 -2.33 -6.89 2.38
CA ASP A 78 -1.79 -6.25 1.17
C ASP A 78 -2.89 -5.97 0.12
N LEU A 79 -3.75 -6.92 -0.18
CA LEU A 79 -4.90 -6.71 -1.07
C LEU A 79 -5.91 -5.74 -0.43
N GLY A 80 -6.14 -5.88 0.86
CA GLY A 80 -7.11 -5.09 1.60
C GLY A 80 -6.77 -3.60 1.67
N ARG A 81 -5.47 -3.24 1.80
CA ARG A 81 -5.05 -1.82 1.79
C ARG A 81 -5.37 -1.14 0.45
N LEU A 82 -5.22 -1.86 -0.65
CA LEU A 82 -5.60 -1.37 -1.98
C LEU A 82 -7.11 -1.16 -2.08
N ILE A 83 -7.92 -2.16 -1.67
CA ILE A 83 -9.38 -2.07 -1.67
C ILE A 83 -9.86 -0.90 -0.80
N TYR A 84 -9.29 -0.77 0.40
CA TYR A 84 -9.69 0.28 1.33
C TYR A 84 -9.41 1.69 0.79
N VAL A 85 -8.21 1.93 0.25
CA VAL A 85 -7.85 3.21 -0.38
C VAL A 85 -8.68 3.46 -1.64
N TYR A 86 -8.95 2.44 -2.45
CA TYR A 86 -9.81 2.56 -3.62
C TYR A 86 -11.21 3.10 -3.28
N LEU A 87 -11.84 2.55 -2.23
CA LEU A 87 -13.19 2.95 -1.82
C LEU A 87 -13.23 4.33 -1.15
N ASN A 88 -12.22 4.63 -0.34
CA ASN A 88 -12.29 5.78 0.57
C ASN A 88 -11.42 6.97 0.13
N GLY A 89 -10.43 6.75 -0.76
CA GLY A 89 -9.33 7.68 -0.93
C GLY A 89 -8.43 7.72 0.31
N GLY A 90 -7.50 8.67 0.35
CA GLY A 90 -6.54 8.85 1.44
C GLY A 90 -5.19 8.18 1.17
N PHE A 91 -4.29 8.30 2.13
CA PHE A 91 -2.91 7.85 2.02
C PHE A 91 -2.64 6.72 2.99
N TYR A 92 -2.36 5.53 2.46
CA TYR A 92 -1.93 4.40 3.25
C TYR A 92 -0.48 4.55 3.67
N PHE A 93 -0.20 4.23 4.92
CA PHE A 93 1.15 4.08 5.46
C PHE A 93 1.20 2.86 6.38
N ASP A 94 2.27 2.08 6.29
CA ASP A 94 2.57 1.12 7.33
C ASP A 94 2.83 1.85 8.67
N VAL A 95 2.50 1.23 9.80
CA VAL A 95 2.60 1.87 11.12
C VAL A 95 4.03 2.27 11.52
N ASP A 96 5.02 1.70 10.85
CA ASP A 96 6.43 2.00 10.99
C ASP A 96 6.96 3.06 10.01
N CYS A 97 6.08 3.65 9.20
CA CYS A 97 6.40 4.76 8.33
C CYS A 97 6.35 6.10 9.08
N LEU A 98 7.38 6.91 8.87
CA LEU A 98 7.46 8.29 9.34
C LEU A 98 7.52 9.23 8.14
N VAL A 99 6.52 10.08 7.97
CA VAL A 99 6.50 11.15 6.97
C VAL A 99 7.52 12.22 7.37
N LYS A 100 8.45 12.54 6.48
CA LYS A 100 9.56 13.47 6.70
C LYS A 100 9.32 14.84 6.09
N LYS A 101 8.54 14.88 5.02
CA LYS A 101 8.23 16.10 4.27
C LYS A 101 6.73 16.13 3.97
N ASN A 102 6.11 17.30 4.14
CA ASN A 102 4.73 17.49 3.73
C ASN A 102 4.64 17.54 2.21
N PHE A 103 3.89 16.64 1.63
CA PHE A 103 3.63 16.58 0.19
C PHE A 103 2.13 16.79 -0.12
N TYR A 104 1.28 16.81 0.90
CA TYR A 104 -0.16 16.78 0.72
C TYR A 104 -0.72 17.96 -0.09
N HIS A 105 -0.11 19.15 0.07
CA HIS A 105 -0.57 20.35 -0.61
C HIS A 105 -0.26 20.40 -2.11
N GLU A 106 0.63 19.52 -2.58
CA GLU A 106 1.13 19.54 -3.95
C GLU A 106 0.46 18.47 -4.83
N VAL A 107 -0.27 17.53 -4.22
CA VAL A 107 -0.66 16.31 -4.93
C VAL A 107 -2.09 16.32 -5.48
N GLY A 108 -2.97 17.20 -4.98
CA GLY A 108 -4.36 17.27 -5.47
C GLY A 108 -5.06 15.92 -5.42
N GLU A 109 -5.61 15.49 -6.55
CA GLU A 109 -6.25 14.18 -6.74
C GLU A 109 -5.32 13.12 -7.35
N SER A 110 -4.07 13.48 -7.63
CA SER A 110 -3.09 12.56 -8.22
C SER A 110 -2.83 11.34 -7.37
N MET A 111 -2.47 10.24 -8.02
CA MET A 111 -1.95 9.06 -7.35
C MET A 111 -0.51 9.30 -6.91
N VAL A 112 -0.25 9.19 -5.62
CA VAL A 112 1.10 9.34 -5.04
C VAL A 112 1.69 7.97 -4.78
N LEU A 113 2.84 7.72 -5.37
CA LEU A 113 3.65 6.54 -5.18
C LEU A 113 5.02 6.94 -4.64
N PHE A 114 5.65 6.04 -3.86
CA PHE A 114 6.97 6.27 -3.31
C PHE A 114 7.97 5.28 -3.91
N ILE A 115 9.14 5.79 -4.28
CA ILE A 115 10.23 4.95 -4.74
C ILE A 115 10.85 4.24 -3.53
N GLU A 116 10.72 2.91 -3.50
CA GLU A 116 11.38 2.08 -2.50
C GLU A 116 12.87 1.96 -2.81
N LYS A 117 13.19 1.65 -4.07
CA LYS A 117 14.56 1.43 -4.51
C LYS A 117 14.74 1.74 -6.00
N ARG A 118 15.90 2.31 -6.34
CA ARG A 118 16.39 2.36 -7.72
C ARG A 118 17.27 1.13 -7.95
N LEU A 119 16.95 0.35 -8.97
CA LEU A 119 17.61 -0.92 -9.27
C LEU A 119 18.81 -0.70 -10.16
N SER A 120 19.93 -1.32 -9.83
CA SER A 120 21.09 -1.44 -10.72
C SER A 120 20.80 -2.40 -11.89
N SER A 121 21.67 -2.39 -12.90
CA SER A 121 21.54 -3.27 -14.06
C SER A 121 21.54 -4.77 -13.72
N THR A 122 22.13 -5.15 -12.58
CA THR A 122 22.26 -6.54 -12.12
C THR A 122 21.15 -6.99 -11.16
N GLU A 123 20.39 -6.06 -10.58
CA GLU A 123 19.33 -6.39 -9.62
C GLU A 123 18.03 -6.81 -10.32
N LYS A 124 17.38 -7.85 -9.82
CA LYS A 124 16.05 -8.30 -10.28
C LYS A 124 14.95 -7.56 -9.52
N LEU A 125 13.81 -7.34 -10.17
CA LEU A 125 12.61 -6.79 -9.54
C LEU A 125 12.05 -7.73 -8.47
N GLY A 126 12.03 -9.01 -8.79
CA GLY A 126 11.58 -10.10 -7.93
C GLY A 126 11.81 -11.43 -8.63
N PRO A 127 11.72 -12.55 -7.91
CA PRO A 127 12.07 -13.87 -8.49
C PRO A 127 11.07 -14.37 -9.54
N ARG A 128 9.83 -13.89 -9.51
CA ARG A 128 8.79 -14.20 -10.51
C ARG A 128 8.60 -13.08 -11.55
N GLU A 129 9.26 -11.93 -11.38
CA GLU A 129 9.18 -10.81 -12.30
C GLU A 129 10.29 -10.88 -13.34
N GLN A 130 9.90 -10.83 -14.62
CA GLN A 130 10.88 -10.69 -15.70
C GLN A 130 11.45 -9.29 -15.68
N LYS A 131 12.78 -9.20 -15.62
CA LYS A 131 13.48 -7.94 -15.75
C LYS A 131 13.46 -7.52 -17.22
N THR A 132 12.83 -6.39 -17.51
CA THR A 132 13.06 -5.63 -18.74
C THR A 132 14.06 -4.52 -18.45
N GLU A 133 14.85 -4.10 -19.45
CA GLU A 133 15.86 -3.04 -19.29
C GLU A 133 15.26 -1.72 -18.78
N ASP A 134 13.96 -1.51 -19.00
CA ASP A 134 13.23 -0.28 -18.64
C ASP A 134 12.74 -0.27 -17.18
N ARG A 135 12.69 -1.42 -16.50
CA ARG A 135 12.17 -1.51 -15.13
C ARG A 135 13.26 -1.22 -14.10
N LYS A 136 13.58 0.06 -13.91
CA LYS A 136 14.67 0.52 -13.02
C LYS A 136 14.20 0.93 -11.62
N LEU A 137 12.90 0.92 -11.36
CA LEU A 137 12.33 1.36 -10.10
C LEU A 137 11.58 0.23 -9.42
N ARG A 138 11.78 0.07 -8.11
CA ARG A 138 10.87 -0.66 -7.23
C ARG A 138 9.99 0.34 -6.51
N ILE A 139 8.70 0.16 -6.61
CA ILE A 139 7.70 1.03 -5.99
C ILE A 139 7.27 0.44 -4.64
N ALA A 140 7.17 1.29 -3.64
CA ALA A 140 6.75 0.89 -2.30
C ALA A 140 5.27 0.50 -2.27
N ASN A 141 4.93 -0.56 -1.50
CA ASN A 141 3.55 -0.84 -1.11
C ASN A 141 3.27 -0.50 0.36
N TYR A 142 4.31 -0.11 1.11
CA TYR A 142 4.17 0.35 2.49
C TYR A 142 3.66 1.80 2.61
N ALA A 143 3.63 2.53 1.51
CA ALA A 143 3.13 3.90 1.42
C ALA A 143 2.65 4.21 0.01
N PHE A 144 1.42 4.67 -0.13
CA PHE A 144 0.81 5.15 -1.37
C PHE A 144 -0.53 5.82 -1.05
N GLY A 145 -1.08 6.57 -1.98
CA GLY A 145 -2.43 7.11 -1.79
C GLY A 145 -2.84 8.14 -2.81
N THR A 146 -4.08 8.58 -2.70
CA THR A 146 -4.69 9.60 -3.52
C THR A 146 -5.91 10.17 -2.79
N ASN A 147 -6.26 11.42 -3.03
CA ASN A 147 -7.53 11.98 -2.56
C ASN A 147 -8.72 11.52 -3.40
N GLN A 148 -8.47 11.03 -4.62
CA GLN A 148 -9.50 10.53 -5.52
C GLN A 148 -9.95 9.12 -5.11
N LYS A 149 -11.23 8.94 -4.84
CA LYS A 149 -11.84 7.61 -4.71
C LYS A 149 -11.88 6.92 -6.07
N LYS A 150 -11.79 5.60 -6.06
CA LYS A 150 -11.89 4.76 -7.24
C LYS A 150 -10.85 5.05 -8.32
N HIS A 151 -9.64 5.45 -7.89
CA HIS A 151 -8.53 5.73 -8.79
C HIS A 151 -8.15 4.50 -9.61
N GLN A 152 -7.99 4.68 -10.94
CA GLN A 152 -7.80 3.57 -11.88
C GLN A 152 -6.49 2.80 -11.68
N PHE A 153 -5.42 3.46 -11.25
CA PHE A 153 -4.17 2.78 -10.92
C PHE A 153 -4.37 1.75 -9.81
N ILE A 154 -5.08 2.13 -8.72
CA ILE A 154 -5.37 1.21 -7.60
C ILE A 154 -6.25 0.06 -8.09
N ARG A 155 -7.23 0.33 -8.95
CA ARG A 155 -8.07 -0.71 -9.56
C ARG A 155 -7.21 -1.74 -10.30
N LYS A 156 -6.26 -1.30 -11.12
CA LYS A 156 -5.35 -2.21 -11.84
C LYS A 156 -4.47 -3.03 -10.87
N CYS A 157 -4.01 -2.43 -9.76
CA CYS A 157 -3.28 -3.18 -8.74
C CYS A 157 -4.16 -4.27 -8.10
N ILE A 158 -5.43 -3.98 -7.82
CA ILE A 158 -6.37 -4.98 -7.29
C ILE A 158 -6.61 -6.10 -8.31
N ASP A 159 -6.84 -5.76 -9.57
CA ASP A 159 -7.08 -6.74 -10.64
C ASP A 159 -5.86 -7.65 -10.84
N GLU A 160 -4.64 -7.10 -10.76
CA GLU A 160 -3.40 -7.87 -10.82
C GLU A 160 -3.22 -8.80 -9.61
N CYS A 161 -3.54 -8.34 -8.38
CA CYS A 161 -3.56 -9.21 -7.20
C CYS A 161 -4.52 -10.40 -7.40
N VAL A 162 -5.73 -10.14 -7.90
CA VAL A 162 -6.73 -11.17 -8.14
C VAL A 162 -6.22 -12.20 -9.16
N LEU A 163 -5.63 -11.72 -10.26
CA LEU A 163 -5.05 -12.59 -11.28
C LEU A 163 -3.96 -13.50 -10.71
N ARG A 164 -3.02 -12.93 -9.93
CA ARG A 164 -1.92 -13.69 -9.32
C ARG A 164 -2.40 -14.71 -8.28
N LEU A 165 -3.42 -14.34 -7.51
CA LEU A 165 -4.07 -15.27 -6.57
C LEU A 165 -4.74 -16.44 -7.30
N GLU A 166 -5.42 -16.19 -8.43
CA GLU A 166 -6.02 -17.25 -9.23
C GLU A 166 -4.96 -18.23 -9.77
N ILE A 167 -3.80 -17.72 -10.19
CA ILE A 167 -2.68 -18.56 -10.65
C ILE A 167 -2.21 -19.48 -9.52
N ILE A 168 -1.92 -18.93 -8.34
CA ILE A 168 -1.44 -19.71 -7.18
C ILE A 168 -2.45 -20.76 -6.75
N PHE A 169 -3.75 -20.42 -6.71
CA PHE A 169 -4.76 -21.41 -6.34
C PHE A 169 -4.97 -22.51 -7.39
N LYS A 170 -4.73 -22.23 -8.67
CA LYS A 170 -4.70 -23.27 -9.72
C LYS A 170 -3.52 -24.20 -9.58
N GLU A 171 -2.35 -23.68 -9.19
CA GLU A 171 -1.14 -24.45 -8.92
C GLU A 171 -1.27 -25.34 -7.67
N LYS A 172 -2.36 -25.20 -6.89
CA LYS A 172 -2.65 -25.95 -5.64
C LYS A 172 -1.51 -25.90 -4.62
N LEU A 173 -0.79 -24.80 -4.57
CA LEU A 173 0.27 -24.60 -3.59
C LEU A 173 -0.34 -24.58 -2.18
N LYS A 174 0.07 -25.53 -1.34
CA LYS A 174 -0.35 -25.61 0.06
C LYS A 174 0.40 -24.60 0.93
N GLU A 175 1.65 -24.34 0.57
CA GLU A 175 2.53 -23.42 1.26
C GLU A 175 3.06 -22.41 0.27
N ILE A 176 3.11 -21.14 0.67
CA ILE A 176 3.75 -20.08 -0.09
C ILE A 176 4.97 -19.57 0.67
N SER A 177 6.00 -19.25 -0.10
CA SER A 177 7.21 -18.62 0.42
C SER A 177 7.00 -17.12 0.67
N GLU A 178 7.92 -16.50 1.39
CA GLU A 178 7.98 -15.03 1.54
C GLU A 178 8.01 -14.32 0.17
N ILE A 179 8.68 -14.92 -0.79
CA ILE A 179 8.79 -14.46 -2.17
C ILE A 179 7.42 -14.42 -2.84
N ASP A 180 6.63 -15.48 -2.65
CA ASP A 180 5.28 -15.54 -3.21
C ASP A 180 4.37 -14.49 -2.58
N ILE A 181 4.49 -14.21 -1.29
CA ILE A 181 3.75 -13.13 -0.62
C ILE A 181 4.04 -11.78 -1.26
N VAL A 182 5.33 -11.48 -1.45
CA VAL A 182 5.78 -10.21 -2.07
C VAL A 182 5.25 -10.09 -3.50
N TRP A 183 5.25 -11.19 -4.25
CA TRP A 183 4.75 -11.24 -5.61
C TRP A 183 3.23 -11.15 -5.69
N LEU A 184 2.48 -11.85 -4.82
CA LEU A 184 1.02 -11.97 -4.91
C LEU A 184 0.28 -10.65 -4.79
N CYS A 185 0.53 -9.90 -3.73
CA CYS A 185 -0.18 -8.66 -3.41
C CYS A 185 0.76 -7.58 -2.86
N GLY A 186 2.05 -7.87 -2.77
CA GLY A 186 3.05 -6.99 -2.20
C GLY A 186 3.60 -5.95 -3.19
N PRO A 187 4.81 -5.42 -2.94
CA PRO A 187 5.40 -4.36 -3.75
C PRO A 187 5.64 -4.75 -5.21
N ASP A 188 5.73 -6.05 -5.54
CA ASP A 188 5.90 -6.49 -6.92
C ASP A 188 4.65 -6.18 -7.78
N VAL A 189 3.43 -6.22 -7.20
CA VAL A 189 2.20 -5.82 -7.90
C VAL A 189 2.24 -4.34 -8.25
N VAL A 190 2.47 -3.48 -7.26
CA VAL A 190 2.49 -2.03 -7.48
C VAL A 190 3.58 -1.64 -8.48
N THR A 191 4.74 -2.30 -8.38
CA THR A 191 5.86 -2.10 -9.29
C THR A 191 5.53 -2.52 -10.72
N SER A 192 4.95 -3.70 -10.92
CA SER A 192 4.59 -4.19 -12.26
C SER A 192 3.52 -3.33 -12.90
N VAL A 193 2.45 -3.03 -12.17
CA VAL A 193 1.36 -2.17 -12.67
C VAL A 193 1.89 -0.79 -13.04
N TYR A 194 2.81 -0.22 -12.25
CA TYR A 194 3.43 1.05 -12.57
C TYR A 194 4.20 0.96 -13.90
N HIS A 195 5.09 0.00 -14.06
CA HIS A 195 5.92 -0.13 -15.26
C HIS A 195 5.10 -0.48 -16.51
N ASP A 196 4.09 -1.31 -16.37
CA ASP A 196 3.28 -1.76 -17.51
C ASP A 196 2.25 -0.71 -17.96
N ASN A 197 1.96 0.28 -17.12
CA ASN A 197 0.88 1.24 -17.37
C ASN A 197 1.26 2.71 -17.12
N ASN A 198 2.50 3.05 -16.82
CA ASN A 198 2.89 4.42 -16.46
C ASN A 198 2.58 5.45 -17.57
N GLN A 199 2.62 5.03 -18.83
CA GLN A 199 2.27 5.87 -19.97
C GLN A 199 0.76 6.16 -20.06
N ASN A 200 -0.07 5.36 -19.39
CA ASN A 200 -1.53 5.47 -19.40
C ASN A 200 -2.06 6.37 -18.27
N PHE A 201 -1.20 6.78 -17.32
CA PHE A 201 -1.57 7.58 -16.18
C PHE A 201 -0.74 8.87 -16.15
N SER A 202 -1.36 9.97 -16.54
CA SER A 202 -0.74 11.32 -16.48
C SER A 202 -0.77 11.92 -15.07
N ASP A 203 -1.51 11.31 -14.16
CA ASP A 203 -1.81 11.78 -12.82
C ASP A 203 -1.06 11.02 -11.71
N ILE A 204 0.05 10.35 -12.04
CA ILE A 204 0.91 9.70 -11.05
C ILE A 204 2.06 10.64 -10.67
N ILE A 205 2.19 10.89 -9.35
CA ILE A 205 3.34 11.58 -8.76
C ILE A 205 4.22 10.55 -8.07
N LEU A 206 5.47 10.46 -8.51
CA LEU A 206 6.51 9.66 -7.86
C LEU A 206 7.30 10.51 -6.89
N LEU A 207 7.30 10.14 -5.62
CA LEU A 207 8.09 10.76 -4.57
C LEU A 207 9.30 9.90 -4.20
N GLU A 208 10.42 10.55 -3.96
CA GLU A 208 11.66 9.91 -3.54
C GLU A 208 11.55 9.38 -2.08
N LYS A 209 12.39 8.41 -1.74
CA LYS A 209 12.40 7.77 -0.42
C LYS A 209 12.69 8.73 0.75
N ASP A 210 13.20 9.93 0.50
CA ASP A 210 13.46 10.94 1.52
C ASP A 210 12.18 11.62 2.05
N TYR A 211 11.03 11.45 1.38
CA TYR A 211 9.72 11.88 1.87
C TYR A 211 9.19 10.99 3.00
N ILE A 212 9.56 9.70 3.02
CA ILE A 212 9.11 8.75 4.03
C ILE A 212 10.31 7.93 4.52
N LYS A 213 10.44 7.81 5.86
CA LYS A 213 11.33 6.84 6.48
C LYS A 213 10.53 5.61 6.88
N HIS A 214 10.75 4.49 6.20
CA HIS A 214 10.23 3.18 6.56
C HIS A 214 11.24 2.47 7.49
N GLN A 215 10.79 2.03 8.67
CA GLN A 215 11.69 1.46 9.71
C GLN A 215 11.83 -0.08 9.60
N SER A 216 11.00 -0.71 8.78
CA SER A 216 11.05 -2.14 8.43
C SER A 216 11.16 -3.07 9.64
N PHE A 217 10.12 -3.17 10.46
CA PHE A 217 10.13 -4.07 11.64
C PHE A 217 10.01 -5.55 11.29
N SER A 218 9.85 -5.93 10.03
CA SER A 218 9.79 -7.32 9.52
C SER A 218 8.91 -8.28 10.33
N GLY A 219 7.93 -7.78 11.08
CA GLY A 219 7.15 -8.56 12.05
C GLY A 219 6.33 -9.71 11.47
N TRP A 220 6.16 -9.76 10.14
CA TRP A 220 5.45 -10.83 9.44
C TRP A 220 6.37 -11.96 8.96
N ARG A 221 7.70 -11.77 9.05
CA ARG A 221 8.74 -12.72 8.60
C ARG A 221 9.13 -13.78 9.64
N LYS A 222 8.33 -13.95 10.69
CA LYS A 222 8.60 -14.92 11.75
C LYS A 222 7.78 -16.18 11.55
#